data_8190e28c22d3428adf69ad422786e1da
#
_entry.id   8190e28c22d3428adf69ad422786e1da
#
_cell.length_a   1.000
_cell.length_b   1.000
_cell.length_c   1.000
_cell.angle_alpha   90.00
_cell.angle_beta   90.00
_cell.angle_gamma   90.00
#
_symmetry.space_group_name_H-M   'P 1'
#
loop_
_entity.id
_entity.type
_entity.pdbx_description
1 polymer ?
#
loop_
_entity_poly.entity_id
_entity_poly.type
_entity_poly.pdbx_seq_one_letter_code
_entity_poly.pdbx_strand_id
1 'polypeptide(L)'
;MLKKRILSIVLALTMLMVPGAYAAQPAKDDMRGVWVASVHNIDFPSEQGMTADQLKTEADTELDNIAAMGLNTVFLQVRPSADALYPSELFPWSRYVSGTAGQAPDGMAGTHHKAARLLGNRSARARSAAARVDQPIPHYD
;
A
#
# COMPACT_ATOMS: atom_id res chain seq x y z
N MET A 1 8.44 52.62 33.50
CA MET A 1 8.33 52.12 32.10
C MET A 1 9.31 50.99 31.80
N LEU A 2 10.54 51.04 32.32
CA LEU A 2 11.59 50.00 32.06
C LEU A 2 11.18 48.59 32.54
N LYS A 3 10.61 48.46 33.74
CA LYS A 3 10.17 47.16 34.30
C LYS A 3 9.13 46.44 33.42
N LYS A 4 8.20 47.18 32.82
CA LYS A 4 7.17 46.59 31.92
C LYS A 4 7.80 46.11 30.61
N ARG A 5 8.80 46.81 30.08
CA ARG A 5 9.54 46.42 28.87
C ARG A 5 10.41 45.19 29.10
N ILE A 6 11.05 45.07 30.25
CA ILE A 6 11.83 43.91 30.64
C ILE A 6 10.93 42.70 30.80
N LEU A 7 9.78 42.84 31.45
CA LEU A 7 8.80 41.72 31.61
C LEU A 7 8.27 41.22 30.25
N SER A 8 7.99 42.13 29.30
CA SER A 8 7.56 41.76 27.97
C SER A 8 8.65 41.00 27.18
N ILE A 9 9.90 41.40 27.30
CA ILE A 9 11.04 40.74 26.66
C ILE A 9 11.26 39.34 27.24
N VAL A 10 11.19 39.20 28.55
CA VAL A 10 11.33 37.91 29.23
C VAL A 10 10.18 36.95 28.81
N LEU A 11 8.94 37.47 28.75
CA LEU A 11 7.78 36.66 28.32
C LEU A 11 7.89 36.26 26.85
N ALA A 12 8.41 37.11 25.98
CA ALA A 12 8.66 36.79 24.58
C ALA A 12 9.78 35.74 24.43
N LEU A 13 10.85 35.84 25.24
CA LEU A 13 11.93 34.86 25.21
C LEU A 13 11.50 33.47 25.71
N THR A 14 10.61 33.42 26.72
CA THR A 14 10.08 32.14 27.21
C THR A 14 9.16 31.46 26.20
N MET A 15 8.46 32.21 25.36
CA MET A 15 7.67 31.66 24.27
C MET A 15 8.54 31.06 23.13
N LEU A 16 9.77 31.51 22.94
CA LEU A 16 10.69 30.91 21.98
C LEU A 16 11.32 29.58 22.46
N MET A 17 11.22 29.30 23.75
CA MET A 17 11.76 28.08 24.38
C MET A 17 10.72 26.97 24.51
N VAL A 18 9.57 27.05 23.81
CA VAL A 18 8.69 25.90 23.69
C VAL A 18 9.46 24.88 22.86
N PRO A 19 9.91 23.75 23.47
CA PRO A 19 10.48 22.67 22.66
C PRO A 19 9.42 22.28 21.65
N GLY A 20 9.74 22.45 20.37
CA GLY A 20 8.84 22.01 19.30
C GLY A 20 8.37 20.61 19.66
N ALA A 21 7.07 20.39 19.64
CA ALA A 21 6.54 19.06 19.86
C ALA A 21 7.21 18.14 18.83
N TYR A 22 8.26 17.46 19.25
CA TYR A 22 8.84 16.39 18.45
C TYR A 22 7.73 15.35 18.31
N ALA A 23 7.06 15.35 17.14
CA ALA A 23 6.22 14.23 16.79
C ALA A 23 7.11 12.99 16.94
N ALA A 24 6.76 12.12 17.88
CA ALA A 24 7.49 10.89 18.09
C ALA A 24 7.59 10.20 16.73
N GLN A 25 8.81 10.00 16.24
CA GLN A 25 9.01 9.24 15.01
C GLN A 25 8.44 7.84 15.28
N PRO A 26 7.53 7.34 14.43
CA PRO A 26 7.00 6.00 14.61
C PRO A 26 8.16 5.01 14.66
N ALA A 27 8.09 4.03 15.59
CA ALA A 27 9.12 3.02 15.69
C ALA A 27 9.27 2.33 14.33
N LYS A 28 10.50 1.96 13.96
CA LYS A 28 10.82 1.37 12.65
C LYS A 28 9.99 0.12 12.36
N ASP A 29 9.60 -0.59 13.40
CA ASP A 29 8.86 -1.84 13.33
C ASP A 29 7.33 -1.66 13.48
N ASP A 30 6.84 -0.43 13.68
CA ASP A 30 5.40 -0.15 13.71
C ASP A 30 4.78 -0.44 12.34
N MET A 31 3.75 -1.29 12.33
CA MET A 31 2.98 -1.57 11.13
C MET A 31 2.08 -0.37 10.82
N ARG A 32 2.33 0.25 9.67
CA ARG A 32 1.51 1.32 9.10
C ARG A 32 0.94 0.84 7.79
N GLY A 33 -0.27 0.32 7.85
CA GLY A 33 -0.90 -0.36 6.72
C GLY A 33 -1.96 0.46 6.02
N VAL A 34 -2.19 0.14 4.74
CA VAL A 34 -3.29 0.63 3.94
C VAL A 34 -4.03 -0.56 3.32
N TRP A 35 -5.36 -0.46 3.28
CA TRP A 35 -6.19 -1.38 2.54
C TRP A 35 -6.34 -0.92 1.10
N VAL A 36 -6.15 -1.84 0.14
CA VAL A 36 -6.33 -1.62 -1.30
C VAL A 36 -7.45 -2.52 -1.78
N ALA A 37 -8.58 -1.93 -2.16
CA ALA A 37 -9.77 -2.63 -2.63
C ALA A 37 -9.72 -2.85 -4.13
N SER A 38 -10.07 -4.06 -4.58
CA SER A 38 -10.14 -4.40 -6.00
C SER A 38 -11.57 -4.53 -6.52
N VAL A 39 -12.54 -4.70 -5.64
CA VAL A 39 -13.95 -4.76 -6.02
C VAL A 39 -14.36 -3.46 -6.71
N HIS A 40 -15.05 -3.57 -7.83
CA HIS A 40 -15.47 -2.43 -8.65
C HIS A 40 -14.34 -1.51 -9.11
N ASN A 41 -13.10 -1.99 -9.09
CA ASN A 41 -11.91 -1.20 -9.46
C ASN A 41 -11.82 0.11 -8.65
N ILE A 42 -12.10 0.02 -7.33
CA ILE A 42 -12.10 1.19 -6.45
C ILE A 42 -10.69 1.76 -6.31
N ASP A 43 -9.71 0.91 -5.99
CA ASP A 43 -8.33 1.34 -5.79
C ASP A 43 -7.38 0.69 -6.82
N PHE A 44 -7.36 -0.66 -6.92
CA PHE A 44 -6.46 -1.38 -7.82
C PHE A 44 -7.08 -2.71 -8.29
N PRO A 45 -7.01 -3.01 -9.61
CA PRO A 45 -6.59 -2.11 -10.71
C PRO A 45 -7.63 -1.01 -10.94
N SER A 46 -7.20 0.14 -11.45
CA SER A 46 -8.09 1.29 -11.71
C SER A 46 -9.09 1.04 -12.82
N GLU A 47 -8.75 0.15 -13.76
CA GLU A 47 -9.59 -0.19 -14.91
C GLU A 47 -9.60 -1.69 -15.15
N GLN A 48 -10.67 -2.17 -15.82
CA GLN A 48 -10.77 -3.53 -16.29
C GLN A 48 -10.04 -3.70 -17.64
N GLY A 49 -9.55 -4.91 -17.90
CA GLY A 49 -8.96 -5.25 -19.19
C GLY A 49 -7.55 -4.70 -19.41
N MET A 50 -6.87 -4.32 -18.36
CA MET A 50 -5.47 -3.91 -18.42
C MET A 50 -4.57 -5.10 -18.78
N THR A 51 -3.52 -4.82 -19.55
CA THR A 51 -2.45 -5.79 -19.82
C THR A 51 -1.57 -6.02 -18.59
N ALA A 52 -0.80 -7.11 -18.59
CA ALA A 52 0.13 -7.41 -17.50
C ALA A 52 1.13 -6.27 -17.24
N ASP A 53 1.61 -5.59 -18.28
CA ASP A 53 2.56 -4.47 -18.16
C ASP A 53 1.91 -3.22 -17.60
N GLN A 54 0.65 -2.93 -17.96
CA GLN A 54 -0.13 -1.84 -17.40
C GLN A 54 -0.40 -2.07 -15.92
N LEU A 55 -0.90 -3.26 -15.56
CA LEU A 55 -1.12 -3.67 -14.16
C LEU A 55 0.16 -3.53 -13.32
N LYS A 56 1.30 -3.93 -13.90
CA LYS A 56 2.58 -3.80 -13.23
C LYS A 56 2.97 -2.35 -12.99
N THR A 57 2.82 -1.50 -14.01
CA THR A 57 3.17 -0.07 -13.93
C THR A 57 2.30 0.64 -12.90
N GLU A 58 1.00 0.34 -12.88
CA GLU A 58 0.07 0.89 -11.90
C GLU A 58 0.43 0.42 -10.49
N ALA A 59 0.64 -0.88 -10.27
CA ALA A 59 1.05 -1.40 -8.97
C ALA A 59 2.35 -0.77 -8.47
N ASP A 60 3.33 -0.56 -9.34
CA ASP A 60 4.58 0.11 -9.02
C ASP A 60 4.34 1.56 -8.55
N THR A 61 3.47 2.29 -9.27
CA THR A 61 3.11 3.68 -8.95
C THR A 61 2.38 3.76 -7.60
N GLU A 62 1.40 2.87 -7.36
CA GLU A 62 0.66 2.82 -6.10
C GLU A 62 1.58 2.50 -4.91
N LEU A 63 2.49 1.54 -5.07
CA LEU A 63 3.45 1.19 -4.02
C LEU A 63 4.41 2.36 -3.72
N ASP A 64 4.85 3.10 -4.73
CA ASP A 64 5.68 4.28 -4.54
C ASP A 64 4.92 5.40 -3.81
N ASN A 65 3.65 5.64 -4.14
CA ASN A 65 2.78 6.60 -3.45
C ASN A 65 2.55 6.21 -1.98
N ILE A 66 2.25 4.94 -1.73
CA ILE A 66 2.06 4.39 -0.38
C ILE A 66 3.33 4.55 0.46
N ALA A 67 4.49 4.27 -0.13
CA ALA A 67 5.78 4.47 0.53
C ALA A 67 6.07 5.95 0.81
N ALA A 68 5.73 6.86 -0.11
CA ALA A 68 5.89 8.30 0.06
C ALA A 68 5.03 8.86 1.20
N MET A 69 3.87 8.25 1.47
CA MET A 69 3.03 8.56 2.63
C MET A 69 3.59 8.02 3.97
N GLY A 70 4.72 7.32 3.95
CA GLY A 70 5.33 6.73 5.14
C GLY A 70 4.66 5.42 5.59
N LEU A 71 3.81 4.82 4.76
CA LEU A 71 3.22 3.52 5.01
C LEU A 71 4.19 2.40 4.62
N ASN A 72 4.12 1.26 5.32
CA ASN A 72 5.05 0.16 5.14
C ASN A 72 4.38 -1.21 4.94
N THR A 73 3.05 -1.23 4.86
CA THR A 73 2.26 -2.45 4.73
C THR A 73 1.05 -2.22 3.83
N VAL A 74 0.79 -3.14 2.92
CA VAL A 74 -0.38 -3.12 2.03
C VAL A 74 -1.22 -4.36 2.28
N PHE A 75 -2.52 -4.17 2.47
CA PHE A 75 -3.52 -5.23 2.49
C PHE A 75 -4.31 -5.18 1.19
N LEU A 76 -3.94 -6.02 0.23
CA LEU A 76 -4.61 -6.06 -1.06
C LEU A 76 -5.78 -7.05 -1.04
N GLN A 77 -6.96 -6.59 -1.44
CA GLN A 77 -8.11 -7.45 -1.67
C GLN A 77 -7.91 -8.27 -2.96
N VAL A 78 -7.51 -9.52 -2.85
CA VAL A 78 -7.18 -10.37 -4.00
C VAL A 78 -8.34 -11.29 -4.44
N ARG A 79 -9.45 -11.31 -3.69
CA ARG A 79 -10.63 -12.15 -3.96
C ARG A 79 -11.93 -11.37 -3.72
N PRO A 80 -12.29 -10.45 -4.63
CA PRO A 80 -13.41 -9.53 -4.40
C PRO A 80 -14.79 -10.18 -4.52
N SER A 81 -14.97 -11.19 -5.39
CA SER A 81 -16.29 -11.72 -5.75
C SER A 81 -16.26 -13.24 -5.98
N ALA A 82 -15.71 -14.01 -5.06
CA ALA A 82 -15.47 -15.46 -5.19
C ALA A 82 -14.63 -15.81 -6.43
N ASP A 83 -13.82 -14.89 -6.89
CA ASP A 83 -12.89 -14.94 -8.00
C ASP A 83 -11.46 -14.60 -7.49
N ALA A 84 -10.47 -14.52 -8.35
CA ALA A 84 -9.12 -14.23 -7.96
C ALA A 84 -8.43 -13.24 -8.92
N LEU A 85 -7.57 -12.38 -8.36
CA LEU A 85 -6.67 -11.49 -9.12
C LEU A 85 -5.37 -12.19 -9.51
N TYR A 86 -5.25 -13.48 -9.25
CA TYR A 86 -4.06 -14.29 -9.47
C TYR A 86 -4.44 -15.65 -10.09
N PRO A 87 -3.49 -16.35 -10.73
CA PRO A 87 -3.73 -17.70 -11.24
C PRO A 87 -4.15 -18.65 -10.11
N SER A 88 -5.30 -19.27 -10.23
CA SER A 88 -5.86 -20.21 -9.25
C SER A 88 -6.50 -21.39 -9.95
N GLU A 89 -6.32 -22.58 -9.38
CA GLU A 89 -7.01 -23.80 -9.85
C GLU A 89 -8.45 -23.89 -9.30
N LEU A 90 -8.73 -23.17 -8.21
CA LEU A 90 -10.02 -23.22 -7.52
C LEU A 90 -10.96 -22.08 -7.90
N PHE A 91 -10.41 -20.93 -8.27
CA PHE A 91 -11.17 -19.71 -8.51
C PHE A 91 -10.90 -19.17 -9.90
N PRO A 92 -11.95 -18.73 -10.62
CA PRO A 92 -11.78 -18.09 -11.91
C PRO A 92 -11.06 -16.75 -11.76
N TRP A 93 -10.42 -16.27 -12.83
CA TRP A 93 -9.91 -14.92 -12.87
C TRP A 93 -11.02 -13.89 -12.66
N SER A 94 -10.72 -12.88 -11.88
CA SER A 94 -11.64 -11.77 -11.63
C SER A 94 -11.82 -10.92 -12.89
N ARG A 95 -13.06 -10.56 -13.18
CA ARG A 95 -13.39 -9.61 -14.25
C ARG A 95 -12.79 -8.22 -13.98
N TYR A 96 -12.54 -7.88 -12.73
CA TYR A 96 -11.94 -6.59 -12.37
C TYR A 96 -10.50 -6.43 -12.86
N VAL A 97 -9.83 -7.52 -13.20
CA VAL A 97 -8.48 -7.50 -13.78
C VAL A 97 -8.53 -7.56 -15.31
N SER A 98 -9.22 -8.56 -15.85
CA SER A 98 -9.19 -8.86 -17.29
C SER A 98 -10.35 -8.27 -18.09
N GLY A 99 -11.36 -7.74 -17.41
CA GLY A 99 -12.63 -7.33 -18.05
C GLY A 99 -13.61 -8.49 -18.29
N THR A 100 -13.14 -9.73 -18.25
CA THR A 100 -13.97 -10.92 -18.48
C THR A 100 -13.72 -11.96 -17.39
N ALA A 101 -14.78 -12.37 -16.70
CA ALA A 101 -14.66 -13.39 -15.64
C ALA A 101 -14.09 -14.71 -16.20
N GLY A 102 -13.14 -15.30 -15.49
CA GLY A 102 -12.47 -16.53 -15.87
C GLY A 102 -11.36 -16.41 -16.91
N GLN A 103 -11.15 -15.24 -17.47
CA GLN A 103 -10.10 -14.97 -18.45
C GLN A 103 -8.90 -14.29 -17.80
N ALA A 104 -7.70 -14.80 -18.06
CA ALA A 104 -6.46 -14.14 -17.60
C ALA A 104 -6.24 -12.79 -18.32
N PRO A 105 -5.64 -11.81 -17.66
CA PRO A 105 -5.16 -10.59 -18.34
C PRO A 105 -4.19 -10.91 -19.46
N ASP A 106 -4.18 -10.09 -20.49
CA ASP A 106 -3.23 -10.22 -21.59
C ASP A 106 -1.78 -10.17 -21.09
N GLY A 107 -0.99 -11.16 -21.50
CA GLY A 107 0.39 -11.35 -21.04
C GLY A 107 0.54 -12.12 -19.72
N MET A 108 -0.57 -12.54 -19.06
CA MET A 108 -0.54 -13.40 -17.87
C MET A 108 -0.99 -14.84 -18.13
N ALA A 109 -1.50 -15.15 -19.31
CA ALA A 109 -1.91 -16.50 -19.66
C ALA A 109 -0.73 -17.49 -19.55
N GLY A 110 -0.90 -18.57 -18.78
CA GLY A 110 0.11 -19.63 -18.62
C GLY A 110 1.22 -19.36 -17.59
N THR A 111 1.15 -18.30 -16.80
CA THR A 111 2.19 -17.98 -15.80
C THR A 111 1.69 -18.10 -14.36
N HIS A 112 1.56 -19.34 -13.87
CA HIS A 112 1.11 -19.65 -12.50
C HIS A 112 2.00 -19.03 -11.40
N HIS A 113 3.20 -18.52 -11.71
CA HIS A 113 4.14 -18.01 -10.73
C HIS A 113 4.53 -16.53 -10.88
N LYS A 114 4.13 -15.85 -11.96
CA LYS A 114 4.60 -14.47 -12.21
C LYS A 114 3.78 -13.39 -11.48
N ALA A 115 2.48 -13.55 -11.29
CA ALA A 115 1.64 -12.52 -10.66
C ALA A 115 2.01 -12.30 -9.19
N ALA A 116 2.16 -13.37 -8.40
CA ALA A 116 2.63 -13.27 -7.02
C ALA A 116 4.07 -12.74 -6.93
N ARG A 117 4.90 -13.03 -7.94
CA ARG A 117 6.29 -12.56 -8.03
C ARG A 117 6.40 -11.09 -8.44
N LEU A 118 5.47 -10.56 -9.21
CA LEU A 118 5.43 -9.14 -9.60
C LEU A 118 5.12 -8.25 -8.38
N LEU A 119 4.21 -8.67 -7.52
CA LEU A 119 3.89 -7.96 -6.28
C LEU A 119 4.92 -8.23 -5.18
N GLY A 120 5.57 -9.41 -5.16
CA GLY A 120 6.53 -9.81 -4.13
C GLY A 120 7.98 -9.39 -4.36
N ASN A 121 8.43 -9.20 -5.61
CA ASN A 121 9.85 -9.02 -5.91
C ASN A 121 10.36 -7.56 -5.75
N ARG A 122 9.46 -6.57 -5.67
CA ARG A 122 9.85 -5.17 -5.38
C ARG A 122 9.87 -4.84 -3.89
N SER A 123 9.13 -5.55 -3.06
CA SER A 123 9.24 -5.42 -1.60
C SER A 123 10.63 -5.77 -1.06
N ALA A 124 11.40 -6.57 -1.80
CA ALA A 124 12.80 -6.88 -1.48
C ALA A 124 13.78 -5.75 -1.90
N ARG A 125 13.40 -4.85 -2.80
CA ARG A 125 14.22 -3.72 -3.25
C ARG A 125 13.87 -2.38 -2.64
N ALA A 126 12.63 -2.16 -2.25
CA ALA A 126 12.22 -1.01 -1.47
C ALA A 126 12.47 -1.30 0.00
N ARG A 127 13.64 -0.97 0.51
CA ARG A 127 14.00 -1.09 1.95
C ARG A 127 13.17 -0.19 2.87
N SER A 128 12.03 0.31 2.44
CA SER A 128 11.12 1.14 3.24
C SER A 128 9.63 0.86 3.05
N ALA A 129 9.21 -0.03 2.17
CA ALA A 129 7.81 -0.41 2.06
C ALA A 129 7.71 -1.94 2.20
N ALA A 130 7.31 -2.41 3.36
CA ALA A 130 7.07 -3.83 3.57
C ALA A 130 5.67 -4.20 3.07
N ALA A 131 5.54 -4.56 1.79
CA ALA A 131 4.39 -5.31 1.33
C ALA A 131 4.54 -6.76 1.81
N ARG A 132 3.87 -7.14 2.90
CA ARG A 132 3.76 -8.53 3.30
C ARG A 132 2.56 -9.16 2.61
N VAL A 133 2.80 -9.80 1.48
CA VAL A 133 1.81 -10.62 0.76
C VAL A 133 2.08 -12.11 1.03
N ASP A 134 2.47 -12.51 2.20
CA ASP A 134 2.57 -13.94 2.54
C ASP A 134 2.52 -14.11 4.06
N GLN A 135 1.31 -14.20 4.57
CA GLN A 135 1.05 -14.98 5.78
C GLN A 135 -0.16 -15.85 5.50
N PRO A 136 -0.08 -17.16 5.63
CA PRO A 136 -1.26 -18.02 5.62
C PRO A 136 -2.17 -17.55 6.76
N ILE A 137 -3.46 -17.42 6.45
CA ILE A 137 -4.48 -17.11 7.46
C ILE A 137 -4.38 -18.19 8.54
N PRO A 138 -4.17 -17.84 9.82
CA PRO A 138 -4.18 -18.83 10.88
C PRO A 138 -5.53 -19.56 10.83
N HIS A 139 -5.49 -20.89 10.76
CA HIS A 139 -6.67 -21.71 11.03
C HIS A 139 -7.06 -21.46 12.50
N TYR A 140 -8.19 -20.86 12.69
CA TYR A 140 -8.88 -20.88 13.97
C TYR A 140 -9.63 -22.22 14.03
N ASP A 141 -9.10 -23.14 14.87
CA ASP A 141 -9.81 -24.33 15.31
C ASP A 141 -10.94 -23.94 16.27
#